data_4a26e93e8e77920027990ebc7173ab81
#
_entry.id   4a26e93e8e77920027990ebc7173ab81
#
_cell.length_a   1.000
_cell.length_b   1.000
_cell.length_c   1.000
_cell.angle_alpha   90.00
_cell.angle_beta   90.00
_cell.angle_gamma   90.00
#
_symmetry.space_group_name_H-M   'P 1'
#
loop_
_entity.id
_entity.type
_entity.pdbx_description
1 polymer ?
#
loop_
_entity_poly.entity_id
_entity_poly.type
_entity_poly.pdbx_seq_one_letter_code
_entity_poly.pdbx_strand_id
1 'polypeptide(L)'
;MRPSELAYRGWQEAAKQLDRVAVAAGGSHRFPRLYRQLTPELARAEVRARAKEGRLQAEWTLYDRFCAAAGERFFRGAGDETPAVVAAQMPWARDRAVAAAEAVARKRFDLLGYRDLDFGDPIAWHVDPISGRAAPFTHWSRVDPLDVGQVGDSKVTWELNRHQWLVDLGQAYRYTGDERYAQLFAACVQDWMRANPPGMGINWTSSLEAALRLISWIWALFLFRGSAALTPALYANMLAWIGAHAEYIERYLSYYFSPNTHLTGEALGLFYAGVIFPELRGAARWRALGTRILLEQIDAQVWPDGVYFEQSTCYQRYTVEIYLHLLILAARNAIAVPAAVSQCVQRMLDFLLAVRAPDGSMPQIGDADGGSLLPLARRAPDDFRGVFAAAAVFFHRADYAWAAQQPAPEMLWLLGADSLQIFAALTPMPSAASARLFPDGGYAVMRSGWDPRAHQLIFDVGPLGCRVSGGHGHADLLAIQCAVFGKPSLVDAGTYCYTADAGWRDYFRSSAAHSTVMVDGLSQAE
;
A
#
# COMPACT_ATOMS: atom_id res chain seq x y z
N MET A 1 -16.18 -19.11 17.51
CA MET A 1 -16.46 -18.72 16.10
C MET A 1 -17.96 -18.49 15.92
N ARG A 2 -18.33 -17.41 15.23
CA ARG A 2 -19.76 -17.11 14.89
C ARG A 2 -20.21 -18.03 13.74
N PRO A 3 -21.51 -18.36 13.60
CA PRO A 3 -22.00 -19.18 12.48
C PRO A 3 -21.64 -18.64 11.10
N SER A 4 -21.66 -17.30 10.93
CA SER A 4 -21.24 -16.62 9.70
C SER A 4 -19.76 -16.81 9.37
N GLU A 5 -18.90 -16.85 10.38
CA GLU A 5 -17.48 -17.13 10.22
C GLU A 5 -17.23 -18.56 9.78
N LEU A 6 -17.91 -19.53 10.41
CA LEU A 6 -17.83 -20.95 10.03
C LEU A 6 -18.27 -21.16 8.57
N ALA A 7 -19.39 -20.54 8.18
CA ALA A 7 -19.90 -20.63 6.82
C ALA A 7 -18.92 -20.02 5.82
N TYR A 8 -18.34 -18.86 6.13
CA TYR A 8 -17.38 -18.18 5.25
C TYR A 8 -16.08 -18.97 5.11
N ARG A 9 -15.50 -19.45 6.23
CA ARG A 9 -14.29 -20.30 6.21
C ARG A 9 -14.53 -21.61 5.45
N GLY A 10 -15.68 -22.25 5.67
CA GLY A 10 -16.07 -23.45 4.92
C GLY A 10 -16.19 -23.20 3.42
N TRP A 11 -16.77 -22.08 3.04
CA TRP A 11 -16.83 -21.66 1.63
C TRP A 11 -15.44 -21.39 1.03
N GLN A 12 -14.57 -20.69 1.74
CA GLN A 12 -13.19 -20.47 1.27
C GLN A 12 -12.42 -21.78 1.11
N GLU A 13 -12.55 -22.72 2.06
CA GLU A 13 -11.90 -24.03 1.93
C GLU A 13 -12.45 -24.85 0.74
N ALA A 14 -13.77 -24.82 0.52
CA ALA A 14 -14.35 -25.45 -0.67
C ALA A 14 -13.83 -24.79 -1.97
N ALA A 15 -13.74 -23.47 -2.00
CA ALA A 15 -13.17 -22.74 -3.14
C ALA A 15 -11.71 -23.13 -3.40
N LYS A 16 -10.88 -23.21 -2.36
CA LYS A 16 -9.47 -23.67 -2.47
C LYS A 16 -9.38 -25.09 -3.05
N GLN A 17 -10.24 -26.01 -2.61
CA GLN A 17 -10.25 -27.38 -3.14
C GLN A 17 -10.66 -27.42 -4.62
N LEU A 18 -11.69 -26.65 -5.00
CA LEU A 18 -12.12 -26.54 -6.40
C LEU A 18 -11.00 -25.94 -7.27
N ASP A 19 -10.31 -24.89 -6.78
CA ASP A 19 -9.18 -24.31 -7.49
C ASP A 19 -8.03 -25.32 -7.65
N ARG A 20 -7.71 -26.13 -6.61
CA ARG A 20 -6.71 -27.21 -6.72
C ARG A 20 -7.06 -28.24 -7.78
N VAL A 21 -8.32 -28.68 -7.82
CA VAL A 21 -8.79 -29.62 -8.83
C VAL A 21 -8.71 -29.01 -10.23
N ALA A 22 -9.09 -27.75 -10.39
CA ALA A 22 -8.99 -27.02 -11.64
C ALA A 22 -7.52 -26.91 -12.11
N VAL A 23 -6.60 -26.66 -11.17
CA VAL A 23 -5.15 -26.66 -11.43
C VAL A 23 -4.69 -28.04 -11.90
N ALA A 24 -5.01 -29.10 -11.14
CA ALA A 24 -4.58 -30.46 -11.45
C ALA A 24 -5.14 -30.97 -12.79
N ALA A 25 -6.34 -30.52 -13.17
CA ALA A 25 -6.96 -30.80 -14.46
C ALA A 25 -6.40 -29.95 -15.64
N GLY A 26 -5.31 -29.19 -15.43
CA GLY A 26 -4.73 -28.32 -16.45
C GLY A 26 -5.55 -27.06 -16.73
N GLY A 27 -6.56 -26.77 -15.90
CA GLY A 27 -7.46 -25.62 -16.07
C GLY A 27 -6.89 -24.28 -15.64
N SER A 28 -5.96 -24.25 -14.73
CA SER A 28 -5.47 -23.04 -14.05
C SER A 28 -4.22 -22.41 -14.67
N HIS A 29 -3.49 -23.12 -15.51
CA HIS A 29 -2.39 -22.53 -16.28
C HIS A 29 -2.89 -21.66 -17.45
N ARG A 30 -4.20 -21.39 -17.50
CA ARG A 30 -4.77 -20.52 -18.54
C ARG A 30 -4.56 -19.07 -18.13
N PHE A 31 -3.69 -18.39 -18.85
CA PHE A 31 -3.59 -16.94 -18.79
C PHE A 31 -4.99 -16.29 -18.86
N PRO A 32 -5.24 -15.23 -18.07
CA PRO A 32 -6.50 -14.51 -18.11
C PRO A 32 -6.86 -14.11 -19.53
N ARG A 33 -8.10 -14.37 -19.93
CA ARG A 33 -8.58 -14.01 -21.27
C ARG A 33 -9.44 -12.76 -21.17
N LEU A 34 -9.03 -11.69 -21.81
CA LEU A 34 -9.66 -10.38 -21.74
C LEU A 34 -11.18 -10.45 -21.96
N TYR A 35 -11.65 -11.13 -22.99
CA TYR A 35 -13.08 -11.22 -23.33
C TYR A 35 -13.93 -11.84 -22.19
N ARG A 36 -13.33 -12.62 -21.28
CA ARG A 36 -14.02 -13.18 -20.10
C ARG A 36 -14.13 -12.17 -18.96
N GLN A 37 -13.28 -11.17 -18.98
CA GLN A 37 -13.22 -10.11 -17.97
C GLN A 37 -14.07 -8.89 -18.34
N LEU A 38 -14.36 -8.68 -19.64
CA LEU A 38 -15.14 -7.54 -20.12
C LEU A 38 -16.64 -7.68 -19.84
N THR A 39 -17.34 -6.55 -19.79
CA THR A 39 -18.81 -6.54 -19.80
C THR A 39 -19.36 -7.27 -21.02
N PRO A 40 -20.58 -7.87 -20.97
CA PRO A 40 -21.12 -8.64 -22.09
C PRO A 40 -21.19 -7.86 -23.40
N GLU A 41 -21.47 -6.56 -23.35
CA GLU A 41 -21.55 -5.66 -24.51
C GLU A 41 -20.17 -5.51 -25.15
N LEU A 42 -19.16 -5.21 -24.34
CA LEU A 42 -17.78 -5.04 -24.82
C LEU A 42 -17.17 -6.35 -25.28
N ALA A 43 -17.43 -7.45 -24.58
CA ALA A 43 -16.98 -8.77 -24.98
C ALA A 43 -17.54 -9.17 -26.37
N ARG A 44 -18.82 -8.91 -26.64
CA ARG A 44 -19.43 -9.13 -27.95
C ARG A 44 -18.87 -8.20 -29.00
N ALA A 45 -18.64 -6.93 -28.68
CA ALA A 45 -18.04 -5.96 -29.60
C ALA A 45 -16.60 -6.36 -29.95
N GLU A 46 -15.81 -6.79 -28.98
CA GLU A 46 -14.44 -7.27 -29.20
C GLU A 46 -14.39 -8.52 -30.08
N VAL A 47 -15.24 -9.51 -29.83
CA VAL A 47 -15.32 -10.72 -30.65
C VAL A 47 -15.68 -10.38 -32.09
N ARG A 48 -16.63 -9.44 -32.31
CA ARG A 48 -17.00 -8.98 -33.66
C ARG A 48 -15.86 -8.23 -34.35
N ALA A 49 -15.17 -7.35 -33.64
CA ALA A 49 -14.04 -6.60 -34.17
C ALA A 49 -12.89 -7.54 -34.55
N ARG A 50 -12.57 -8.53 -33.71
CA ARG A 50 -11.57 -9.58 -34.04
C ARG A 50 -11.93 -10.37 -35.28
N ALA A 51 -13.22 -10.65 -35.51
CA ALA A 51 -13.69 -11.39 -36.67
C ALA A 51 -13.64 -10.57 -37.97
N LYS A 52 -13.87 -9.25 -37.89
CA LYS A 52 -13.91 -8.35 -39.04
C LYS A 52 -12.58 -7.66 -39.36
N GLU A 53 -11.90 -7.18 -38.34
CA GLU A 53 -10.78 -6.23 -38.43
C GLU A 53 -9.47 -6.79 -37.88
N GLY A 54 -9.52 -7.98 -37.28
CA GLY A 54 -8.39 -8.64 -36.66
C GLY A 54 -8.19 -8.26 -35.19
N ARG A 55 -7.33 -9.04 -34.51
CA ARG A 55 -7.07 -8.89 -33.07
C ARG A 55 -6.53 -7.52 -32.70
N LEU A 56 -5.65 -6.97 -33.50
CA LEU A 56 -5.00 -5.68 -33.27
C LEU A 56 -5.99 -4.51 -33.17
N GLN A 57 -7.00 -4.46 -34.01
CA GLN A 57 -7.96 -3.35 -34.02
C GLN A 57 -8.84 -3.31 -32.76
N ALA A 58 -9.24 -4.46 -32.25
CA ALA A 58 -10.01 -4.54 -31.00
C ALA A 58 -9.19 -4.07 -29.78
N GLU A 59 -7.91 -4.43 -29.73
CA GLU A 59 -6.98 -4.01 -28.67
C GLU A 59 -6.72 -2.50 -28.74
N TRP A 60 -6.59 -1.93 -29.93
CA TRP A 60 -6.49 -0.48 -30.16
C TRP A 60 -7.72 0.26 -29.64
N THR A 61 -8.92 -0.18 -29.95
CA THR A 61 -10.16 0.47 -29.47
C THR A 61 -10.25 0.54 -27.94
N LEU A 62 -9.82 -0.51 -27.23
CA LEU A 62 -9.79 -0.52 -25.77
C LEU A 62 -8.70 0.41 -25.22
N TYR A 63 -7.52 0.40 -25.82
CA TYR A 63 -6.41 1.28 -25.44
C TYR A 63 -6.73 2.75 -25.66
N ASP A 64 -7.34 3.10 -26.81
CA ASP A 64 -7.77 4.46 -27.12
C ASP A 64 -8.81 4.97 -26.12
N ARG A 65 -9.76 4.12 -25.71
CA ARG A 65 -10.72 4.46 -24.65
C ARG A 65 -10.04 4.71 -23.33
N PHE A 66 -9.06 3.90 -22.97
CA PHE A 66 -8.26 4.12 -21.76
C PHE A 66 -7.53 5.47 -21.83
N CYS A 67 -6.85 5.77 -22.94
CA CYS A 67 -6.14 7.02 -23.11
C CYS A 67 -7.06 8.24 -23.04
N ALA A 68 -8.28 8.14 -23.60
CA ALA A 68 -9.23 9.24 -23.66
C ALA A 68 -9.98 9.50 -22.34
N ALA A 69 -10.43 8.43 -21.66
CA ALA A 69 -11.40 8.56 -20.57
C ALA A 69 -10.83 8.27 -19.17
N ALA A 70 -9.79 7.46 -19.07
CA ALA A 70 -9.32 7.00 -17.78
C ALA A 70 -8.69 8.11 -16.91
N GLY A 71 -8.05 9.11 -17.55
CA GLY A 71 -7.46 10.26 -16.86
C GLY A 71 -8.47 11.09 -16.06
N GLU A 72 -9.74 11.08 -16.44
CA GLU A 72 -10.80 11.77 -15.70
C GLU A 72 -11.16 11.06 -14.39
N ARG A 73 -10.98 9.73 -14.32
CA ARG A 73 -11.35 8.89 -13.17
C ARG A 73 -10.21 8.68 -12.19
N PHE A 74 -8.98 8.93 -12.62
CA PHE A 74 -7.78 8.68 -11.84
C PHE A 74 -7.30 9.94 -11.09
N PHE A 75 -6.25 9.82 -10.32
CA PHE A 75 -5.62 10.94 -9.61
C PHE A 75 -5.18 12.03 -10.60
N ARG A 76 -5.45 13.30 -10.28
CA ARG A 76 -5.08 14.42 -11.13
C ARG A 76 -3.58 14.49 -11.40
N GLY A 77 -2.79 14.10 -10.41
CA GLY A 77 -1.34 14.13 -10.50
C GLY A 77 -0.73 13.19 -11.54
N ALA A 78 -1.47 12.18 -12.02
CA ALA A 78 -1.03 11.37 -13.16
C ALA A 78 -1.15 12.09 -14.52
N GLY A 79 -1.60 13.36 -14.52
CA GLY A 79 -1.63 14.23 -15.68
C GLY A 79 -0.24 14.68 -16.16
N ASP A 80 -0.21 15.38 -17.30
CA ASP A 80 1.06 15.71 -17.98
C ASP A 80 1.83 16.86 -17.33
N GLU A 81 1.18 17.70 -16.53
CA GLU A 81 1.79 18.88 -15.87
C GLU A 81 2.62 18.51 -14.64
N THR A 82 2.17 17.52 -13.87
CA THR A 82 2.77 17.15 -12.57
C THR A 82 4.25 16.82 -12.66
N PRO A 83 4.75 16.02 -13.62
CA PRO A 83 6.17 15.70 -13.71
C PRO A 83 7.06 16.91 -13.88
N ALA A 84 6.66 17.89 -14.71
CA ALA A 84 7.41 19.12 -14.93
C ALA A 84 7.44 19.97 -13.66
N VAL A 85 6.32 20.08 -12.96
CA VAL A 85 6.21 20.84 -11.70
C VAL A 85 7.08 20.20 -10.61
N VAL A 86 7.02 18.87 -10.43
CA VAL A 86 7.87 18.16 -9.46
C VAL A 86 9.34 18.33 -9.80
N ALA A 87 9.73 18.16 -11.07
CA ALA A 87 11.13 18.30 -11.49
C ALA A 87 11.68 19.73 -11.24
N ALA A 88 10.84 20.76 -11.42
CA ALA A 88 11.21 22.14 -11.21
C ALA A 88 11.27 22.55 -9.72
N GLN A 89 10.28 22.14 -8.91
CA GLN A 89 10.14 22.55 -7.52
C GLN A 89 10.83 21.63 -6.52
N MET A 90 11.00 20.36 -6.89
CA MET A 90 11.52 19.28 -6.01
C MET A 90 12.50 18.37 -6.77
N PRO A 91 13.63 18.93 -7.30
CA PRO A 91 14.57 18.17 -8.13
C PRO A 91 15.10 16.91 -7.45
N TRP A 92 15.22 16.91 -6.12
CA TRP A 92 15.62 15.75 -5.34
C TRP A 92 14.68 14.54 -5.53
N ALA A 93 13.38 14.77 -5.76
CA ALA A 93 12.41 13.68 -5.96
C ALA A 93 12.59 13.03 -7.34
N ARG A 94 12.81 13.86 -8.37
CA ARG A 94 13.21 13.39 -9.70
C ARG A 94 14.48 12.55 -9.64
N ASP A 95 15.53 13.09 -9.00
CA ASP A 95 16.83 12.44 -8.96
C ASP A 95 16.78 11.09 -8.21
N ARG A 96 16.00 11.01 -7.12
CA ARG A 96 15.76 9.75 -6.40
C ARG A 96 14.99 8.73 -7.24
N ALA A 97 13.93 9.16 -7.95
CA ALA A 97 13.15 8.26 -8.81
C ALA A 97 14.03 7.73 -9.95
N VAL A 98 14.83 8.57 -10.58
CA VAL A 98 15.77 8.16 -11.63
C VAL A 98 16.83 7.19 -11.08
N ALA A 99 17.41 7.48 -9.92
CA ALA A 99 18.39 6.58 -9.29
C ALA A 99 17.77 5.20 -8.95
N ALA A 100 16.53 5.17 -8.45
CA ALA A 100 15.82 3.93 -8.19
C ALA A 100 15.52 3.16 -9.48
N ALA A 101 15.09 3.85 -10.54
CA ALA A 101 14.86 3.25 -11.85
C ALA A 101 16.13 2.65 -12.46
N GLU A 102 17.28 3.31 -12.32
CA GLU A 102 18.57 2.80 -12.76
C GLU A 102 19.03 1.57 -11.92
N ALA A 103 18.68 1.51 -10.63
CA ALA A 103 18.93 0.31 -9.83
C ALA A 103 18.06 -0.86 -10.32
N VAL A 104 16.78 -0.63 -10.58
CA VAL A 104 15.88 -1.65 -11.17
C VAL A 104 16.38 -2.14 -12.53
N ALA A 105 16.94 -1.25 -13.36
CA ALA A 105 17.53 -1.64 -14.64
C ALA A 105 18.68 -2.64 -14.48
N ARG A 106 19.40 -2.58 -13.35
CA ARG A 106 20.45 -3.54 -12.97
C ARG A 106 19.92 -4.72 -12.14
N LYS A 107 18.59 -4.89 -11.99
CA LYS A 107 17.93 -5.91 -11.16
C LYS A 107 18.29 -5.79 -9.67
N ARG A 108 18.53 -4.56 -9.22
CA ARG A 108 18.88 -4.23 -7.83
C ARG A 108 17.72 -3.50 -7.18
N PHE A 109 17.40 -3.92 -5.95
CA PHE A 109 16.23 -3.41 -5.22
C PHE A 109 16.56 -3.09 -3.77
N ASP A 110 16.07 -1.95 -3.29
CA ASP A 110 16.06 -1.61 -1.86
C ASP A 110 14.69 -1.94 -1.29
N LEU A 111 14.60 -2.97 -0.44
CA LEU A 111 13.34 -3.48 0.10
C LEU A 111 13.47 -3.71 1.61
N LEU A 112 12.49 -3.27 2.39
CA LEU A 112 12.36 -3.54 3.84
C LEU A 112 13.64 -3.23 4.65
N GLY A 113 14.37 -2.17 4.29
CA GLY A 113 15.62 -1.78 4.93
C GLY A 113 16.86 -2.46 4.37
N TYR A 114 16.72 -3.58 3.68
CA TYR A 114 17.83 -4.17 2.90
C TYR A 114 18.16 -3.30 1.69
N ARG A 115 19.45 -3.20 1.39
CA ARG A 115 19.97 -2.40 0.28
C ARG A 115 20.57 -3.28 -0.79
N ASP A 116 20.40 -2.85 -2.05
CA ASP A 116 21.05 -3.46 -3.22
C ASP A 116 20.81 -4.97 -3.37
N LEU A 117 19.61 -5.45 -3.02
CA LEU A 117 19.26 -6.85 -3.17
C LEU A 117 19.28 -7.28 -4.64
N ASP A 118 19.95 -8.40 -4.92
CA ASP A 118 20.08 -8.99 -6.25
C ASP A 118 19.07 -10.13 -6.44
N PHE A 119 18.13 -9.95 -7.36
CA PHE A 119 17.16 -11.00 -7.71
C PHE A 119 17.52 -11.73 -9.01
N GLY A 120 18.70 -11.49 -9.57
CA GLY A 120 19.18 -12.13 -10.80
C GLY A 120 18.59 -11.54 -12.10
N ASP A 121 19.14 -12.00 -13.23
CA ASP A 121 18.66 -11.66 -14.57
C ASP A 121 18.54 -12.95 -15.41
N PRO A 122 17.33 -13.45 -15.70
CA PRO A 122 16.01 -12.89 -15.37
C PRO A 122 15.71 -12.86 -13.87
N ILE A 123 14.74 -12.01 -13.46
CA ILE A 123 14.35 -11.88 -12.06
C ILE A 123 13.78 -13.19 -11.52
N ALA A 124 14.32 -13.66 -10.39
CA ALA A 124 13.88 -14.87 -9.71
C ALA A 124 12.69 -14.58 -8.77
N TRP A 125 11.48 -14.48 -9.32
CA TRP A 125 10.26 -14.01 -8.66
C TRP A 125 9.80 -14.83 -7.43
N HIS A 126 10.33 -16.03 -7.25
CA HIS A 126 9.96 -16.97 -6.16
C HIS A 126 11.11 -17.22 -5.18
N VAL A 127 12.22 -16.47 -5.30
CA VAL A 127 13.42 -16.68 -4.49
C VAL A 127 13.55 -15.55 -3.47
N ASP A 128 13.81 -15.93 -2.22
CA ASP A 128 14.34 -15.01 -1.22
C ASP A 128 15.86 -14.80 -1.49
N PRO A 129 16.30 -13.60 -1.86
CA PRO A 129 17.69 -13.36 -2.23
C PRO A 129 18.64 -13.41 -1.03
N ILE A 130 18.12 -13.33 0.20
CA ILE A 130 18.94 -13.31 1.43
C ILE A 130 19.35 -14.74 1.78
N SER A 131 18.41 -15.67 1.81
CA SER A 131 18.67 -17.07 2.12
C SER A 131 18.97 -17.93 0.89
N GLY A 132 18.70 -17.44 -0.32
CA GLY A 132 18.78 -18.17 -1.56
C GLY A 132 17.70 -19.25 -1.74
N ARG A 133 16.68 -19.28 -0.87
CA ARG A 133 15.62 -20.28 -0.93
C ARG A 133 14.58 -19.93 -1.98
N ALA A 134 14.20 -20.93 -2.77
CA ALA A 134 13.13 -20.84 -3.75
C ALA A 134 11.83 -21.44 -3.16
N ALA A 135 10.79 -20.63 -3.09
CA ALA A 135 9.47 -21.12 -2.66
C ALA A 135 8.93 -22.17 -3.63
N PRO A 136 8.20 -23.19 -3.15
CA PRO A 136 7.65 -24.24 -4.00
C PRO A 136 6.69 -23.70 -5.06
N PHE A 137 6.86 -24.13 -6.30
CA PHE A 137 5.97 -23.76 -7.41
C PHE A 137 4.80 -24.75 -7.48
N THR A 138 3.88 -24.61 -6.53
CA THR A 138 2.66 -25.41 -6.40
C THR A 138 1.44 -24.50 -6.31
N HIS A 139 0.23 -25.09 -6.20
CA HIS A 139 -0.96 -24.28 -5.89
C HIS A 139 -0.72 -23.50 -4.60
N TRP A 140 -1.04 -22.19 -4.61
CA TRP A 140 -0.75 -21.25 -3.52
C TRP A 140 -1.13 -21.74 -2.12
N SER A 141 -2.25 -22.50 -2.00
CA SER A 141 -2.74 -23.00 -0.72
C SER A 141 -1.95 -24.19 -0.15
N ARG A 142 -0.89 -24.62 -0.84
CA ARG A 142 0.09 -25.63 -0.38
C ARG A 142 1.43 -25.00 0.01
N VAL A 143 1.56 -23.72 -0.18
CA VAL A 143 2.75 -22.96 0.24
C VAL A 143 2.44 -22.33 1.59
N ASP A 144 3.20 -22.67 2.61
CA ASP A 144 3.16 -21.97 3.89
C ASP A 144 4.15 -20.79 3.86
N PRO A 145 3.66 -19.55 3.78
CA PRO A 145 4.56 -18.39 3.71
C PRO A 145 5.27 -18.08 5.03
N LEU A 146 4.91 -18.75 6.14
CA LEU A 146 5.56 -18.58 7.44
C LEU A 146 6.61 -19.66 7.72
N ASP A 147 6.69 -20.70 6.88
CA ASP A 147 7.74 -21.72 6.97
C ASP A 147 9.04 -21.20 6.34
N VAL A 148 9.86 -20.52 7.15
CA VAL A 148 11.17 -19.98 6.73
C VAL A 148 12.08 -21.09 6.15
N GLY A 149 11.93 -22.34 6.63
CA GLY A 149 12.64 -23.51 6.10
C GLY A 149 12.27 -23.81 4.65
N GLN A 150 11.04 -23.51 4.24
CA GLN A 150 10.52 -23.76 2.90
C GLN A 150 10.71 -22.58 1.95
N VAL A 151 10.43 -21.33 2.40
CA VAL A 151 10.29 -20.17 1.51
C VAL A 151 11.33 -19.07 1.77
N GLY A 152 12.14 -19.17 2.83
CA GLY A 152 12.99 -18.06 3.27
C GLY A 152 12.17 -16.93 3.89
N ASP A 153 12.62 -15.68 3.75
CA ASP A 153 11.86 -14.50 4.17
C ASP A 153 10.79 -14.16 3.12
N SER A 154 9.56 -14.62 3.38
CA SER A 154 8.43 -14.35 2.50
C SER A 154 8.13 -12.87 2.34
N LYS A 155 8.42 -12.04 3.35
CA LYS A 155 8.19 -10.58 3.29
C LYS A 155 9.04 -9.93 2.21
N VAL A 156 10.31 -10.31 2.10
CA VAL A 156 11.22 -9.78 1.06
C VAL A 156 10.77 -10.22 -0.33
N THR A 157 10.39 -11.51 -0.48
CA THR A 157 9.84 -12.02 -1.74
C THR A 157 8.57 -11.27 -2.13
N TRP A 158 7.63 -11.08 -1.20
CA TRP A 158 6.39 -10.36 -1.47
C TRP A 158 6.62 -8.89 -1.80
N GLU A 159 7.54 -8.21 -1.10
CA GLU A 159 7.82 -6.79 -1.33
C GLU A 159 8.27 -6.53 -2.78
N LEU A 160 9.15 -7.39 -3.33
CA LEU A 160 9.47 -7.34 -4.76
C LEU A 160 8.22 -7.49 -5.63
N ASN A 161 7.35 -8.46 -5.28
CA ASN A 161 6.20 -8.86 -6.08
C ASN A 161 4.95 -7.98 -5.88
N ARG A 162 4.98 -6.98 -4.98
CA ARG A 162 4.02 -5.86 -4.94
C ARG A 162 4.16 -4.94 -6.15
N HIS A 163 5.30 -4.97 -6.80
CA HIS A 163 5.62 -4.14 -7.96
C HIS A 163 5.55 -2.63 -7.70
N GLN A 164 5.67 -2.18 -6.46
CA GLN A 164 5.66 -0.76 -6.10
C GLN A 164 6.79 0.01 -6.79
N TRP A 165 7.92 -0.63 -7.08
CA TRP A 165 9.05 -0.09 -7.83
C TRP A 165 8.71 0.25 -9.29
N LEU A 166 7.59 -0.23 -9.85
CA LEU A 166 7.08 0.22 -11.16
C LEU A 166 6.69 1.70 -11.13
N VAL A 167 6.33 2.23 -9.95
CA VAL A 167 6.04 3.66 -9.79
C VAL A 167 7.31 4.48 -9.97
N ASP A 168 8.46 4.04 -9.43
CA ASP A 168 9.75 4.71 -9.65
C ASP A 168 10.14 4.72 -11.14
N LEU A 169 9.98 3.58 -11.83
CA LEU A 169 10.21 3.50 -13.28
C LEU A 169 9.30 4.46 -14.06
N GLY A 170 8.00 4.48 -13.69
CA GLY A 170 7.02 5.35 -14.34
C GLY A 170 7.30 6.82 -14.07
N GLN A 171 7.68 7.19 -12.86
CA GLN A 171 8.09 8.55 -12.53
C GLN A 171 9.36 8.96 -13.27
N ALA A 172 10.37 8.09 -13.33
CA ALA A 172 11.58 8.35 -14.09
C ALA A 172 11.29 8.57 -15.58
N TYR A 173 10.43 7.73 -16.18
CA TYR A 173 9.95 7.92 -17.54
C TYR A 173 9.27 9.30 -17.71
N ARG A 174 8.36 9.65 -16.81
CA ARG A 174 7.60 10.92 -16.86
C ARG A 174 8.50 12.15 -16.67
N TYR A 175 9.59 12.04 -15.90
CA TYR A 175 10.54 13.13 -15.70
C TYR A 175 11.53 13.31 -16.84
N THR A 176 11.89 12.23 -17.55
CA THR A 176 13.00 12.24 -18.51
C THR A 176 12.56 12.03 -19.95
N GLY A 177 11.41 11.42 -20.20
CA GLY A 177 10.99 10.94 -21.51
C GLY A 177 11.80 9.75 -22.02
N ASP A 178 12.64 9.11 -21.19
CA ASP A 178 13.51 8.00 -21.60
C ASP A 178 12.69 6.70 -21.71
N GLU A 179 12.46 6.26 -22.94
CA GLU A 179 11.69 5.06 -23.27
C GLU A 179 12.34 3.76 -22.74
N ARG A 180 13.61 3.75 -22.34
CA ARG A 180 14.24 2.58 -21.71
C ARG A 180 13.49 2.15 -20.44
N TYR A 181 12.98 3.09 -19.66
CA TYR A 181 12.21 2.77 -18.45
C TYR A 181 10.86 2.12 -18.78
N ALA A 182 10.21 2.58 -19.84
CA ALA A 182 8.95 2.00 -20.32
C ALA A 182 9.16 0.60 -20.96
N GLN A 183 10.26 0.40 -21.69
CA GLN A 183 10.64 -0.91 -22.20
C GLN A 183 10.94 -1.90 -21.06
N LEU A 184 11.65 -1.45 -20.04
CA LEU A 184 11.93 -2.25 -18.84
C LEU A 184 10.64 -2.63 -18.10
N PHE A 185 9.74 -1.67 -17.90
CA PHE A 185 8.40 -1.93 -17.36
C PHE A 185 7.68 -3.03 -18.15
N ALA A 186 7.59 -2.89 -19.48
CA ALA A 186 6.92 -3.84 -20.33
C ALA A 186 7.53 -5.24 -20.25
N ALA A 187 8.87 -5.32 -20.24
CA ALA A 187 9.61 -6.58 -20.12
C ALA A 187 9.36 -7.26 -18.77
N CYS A 188 9.49 -6.52 -17.66
CA CYS A 188 9.32 -7.07 -16.32
C CYS A 188 7.88 -7.55 -16.06
N VAL A 189 6.87 -6.77 -16.47
CA VAL A 189 5.47 -7.16 -16.29
C VAL A 189 5.12 -8.40 -17.11
N GLN A 190 5.58 -8.48 -18.35
CA GLN A 190 5.37 -9.67 -19.20
C GLN A 190 6.10 -10.89 -18.67
N ASP A 191 7.30 -10.72 -18.14
CA ASP A 191 8.08 -11.79 -17.52
C ASP A 191 7.39 -12.29 -16.25
N TRP A 192 6.94 -11.39 -15.39
CA TRP A 192 6.19 -11.74 -14.18
C TRP A 192 4.91 -12.51 -14.52
N MET A 193 4.14 -12.06 -15.51
CA MET A 193 2.93 -12.75 -15.96
C MET A 193 3.21 -14.20 -16.39
N ARG A 194 4.34 -14.45 -17.05
CA ARG A 194 4.74 -15.80 -17.46
C ARG A 194 5.15 -16.67 -16.28
N ALA A 195 5.89 -16.09 -15.34
CA ALA A 195 6.43 -16.80 -14.18
C ALA A 195 5.39 -17.07 -13.08
N ASN A 196 4.28 -16.33 -13.05
CA ASN A 196 3.30 -16.35 -11.96
C ASN A 196 1.85 -16.61 -12.42
N PRO A 197 1.54 -17.75 -13.06
CA PRO A 197 0.17 -18.07 -13.44
C PRO A 197 -0.78 -17.94 -12.25
N PRO A 198 -2.04 -17.47 -12.46
CA PRO A 198 -2.99 -17.27 -11.38
C PRO A 198 -3.12 -18.49 -10.46
N GLY A 199 -2.99 -18.27 -9.15
CA GLY A 199 -3.09 -19.31 -8.14
C GLY A 199 -1.85 -20.20 -7.96
N MET A 200 -0.71 -19.90 -8.61
CA MET A 200 0.51 -20.71 -8.51
C MET A 200 1.63 -19.96 -7.76
N GLY A 201 2.24 -20.64 -6.80
CA GLY A 201 3.40 -20.17 -6.06
C GLY A 201 3.08 -19.16 -4.94
N ILE A 202 4.15 -18.69 -4.30
CA ILE A 202 4.10 -17.81 -3.11
C ILE A 202 3.42 -16.46 -3.39
N ASN A 203 3.46 -15.97 -4.62
CA ASN A 203 2.93 -14.64 -4.99
C ASN A 203 1.39 -14.58 -5.05
N TRP A 204 0.72 -15.70 -4.75
CA TRP A 204 -0.73 -15.81 -4.62
C TRP A 204 -1.17 -16.27 -3.21
N THR A 205 -0.26 -16.39 -2.23
CA THR A 205 -0.61 -16.85 -0.87
C THR A 205 -1.33 -15.78 -0.04
N SER A 206 -1.22 -14.50 -0.43
CA SER A 206 -1.84 -13.38 0.26
C SER A 206 -2.65 -12.51 -0.70
N SER A 207 -3.92 -12.27 -0.35
CA SER A 207 -4.81 -11.38 -1.10
C SER A 207 -4.37 -9.91 -1.01
N LEU A 208 -3.76 -9.50 0.11
CA LEU A 208 -3.19 -8.15 0.26
C LEU A 208 -2.06 -7.92 -0.76
N GLU A 209 -1.16 -8.89 -0.93
CA GLU A 209 -0.07 -8.78 -1.89
C GLU A 209 -0.59 -8.67 -3.33
N ALA A 210 -1.66 -9.41 -3.64
CA ALA A 210 -2.35 -9.30 -4.92
C ALA A 210 -3.00 -7.90 -5.10
N ALA A 211 -3.55 -7.32 -4.02
CA ALA A 211 -4.17 -5.99 -4.05
C ALA A 211 -3.13 -4.87 -4.24
N LEU A 212 -2.00 -4.93 -3.52
CA LEU A 212 -0.91 -3.96 -3.67
C LEU A 212 -0.31 -4.01 -5.08
N ARG A 213 -0.09 -5.20 -5.62
CA ARG A 213 0.36 -5.39 -7.02
C ARG A 213 -0.65 -4.84 -8.01
N LEU A 214 -1.95 -5.08 -7.81
CA LEU A 214 -3.02 -4.54 -8.65
C LEU A 214 -2.98 -3.00 -8.65
N ILE A 215 -2.88 -2.36 -7.48
CA ILE A 215 -2.77 -0.90 -7.35
C ILE A 215 -1.53 -0.39 -8.08
N SER A 216 -0.38 -1.02 -7.86
CA SER A 216 0.89 -0.67 -8.52
C SER A 216 0.79 -0.75 -10.05
N TRP A 217 0.14 -1.79 -10.58
CA TRP A 217 -0.07 -1.95 -12.01
C TRP A 217 -1.00 -0.89 -12.58
N ILE A 218 -2.05 -0.52 -11.84
CA ILE A 218 -2.94 0.57 -12.26
C ILE A 218 -2.14 1.88 -12.35
N TRP A 219 -1.35 2.22 -11.33
CA TRP A 219 -0.49 3.40 -11.37
C TRP A 219 0.49 3.35 -12.55
N ALA A 220 1.13 2.21 -12.78
CA ALA A 220 2.05 2.04 -13.91
C ALA A 220 1.37 2.29 -15.26
N LEU A 221 0.15 1.79 -15.49
CA LEU A 221 -0.61 2.05 -16.71
C LEU A 221 -0.78 3.56 -16.97
N PHE A 222 -1.06 4.35 -15.91
CA PHE A 222 -1.20 5.81 -16.05
C PHE A 222 0.13 6.51 -16.24
N LEU A 223 1.17 6.09 -15.56
CA LEU A 223 2.51 6.68 -15.67
C LEU A 223 3.13 6.42 -17.05
N PHE A 224 2.91 5.25 -17.64
CA PHE A 224 3.42 4.88 -18.95
C PHE A 224 2.43 5.15 -20.11
N ARG A 225 1.30 5.79 -19.82
CA ARG A 225 0.32 6.18 -20.84
C ARG A 225 0.99 7.04 -21.91
N GLY A 226 0.83 6.64 -23.18
CA GLY A 226 1.44 7.33 -24.33
C GLY A 226 2.84 6.84 -24.71
N SER A 227 3.50 5.99 -23.90
CA SER A 227 4.74 5.32 -24.31
C SER A 227 4.48 4.30 -25.41
N ALA A 228 5.40 4.20 -26.36
CA ALA A 228 5.39 3.18 -27.41
C ALA A 228 5.53 1.75 -26.87
N ALA A 229 6.15 1.58 -25.69
CA ALA A 229 6.30 0.29 -25.03
C ALA A 229 4.99 -0.22 -24.40
N LEU A 230 4.07 0.67 -24.00
CA LEU A 230 2.72 0.29 -23.58
C LEU A 230 1.82 0.06 -24.80
N THR A 231 2.07 -1.01 -25.52
CA THR A 231 1.29 -1.37 -26.70
C THR A 231 -0.16 -1.72 -26.33
N PRO A 232 -1.12 -1.59 -27.28
CA PRO A 232 -2.50 -2.04 -27.06
C PRO A 232 -2.61 -3.50 -26.60
N ALA A 233 -1.74 -4.38 -27.12
CA ALA A 233 -1.69 -5.78 -26.72
C ALA A 233 -1.22 -5.96 -25.27
N LEU A 234 -0.21 -5.20 -24.83
CA LEU A 234 0.24 -5.23 -23.43
C LEU A 234 -0.85 -4.68 -22.50
N TYR A 235 -1.46 -3.54 -22.87
CA TYR A 235 -2.59 -2.98 -22.12
C TYR A 235 -3.73 -3.99 -21.97
N ALA A 236 -4.15 -4.64 -23.06
CA ALA A 236 -5.21 -5.64 -23.06
C ALA A 236 -4.88 -6.84 -22.14
N ASN A 237 -3.62 -7.29 -22.15
CA ASN A 237 -3.15 -8.34 -21.24
C ASN A 237 -3.17 -7.85 -19.78
N MET A 238 -2.64 -6.68 -19.48
CA MET A 238 -2.65 -6.12 -18.11
C MET A 238 -4.08 -5.93 -17.61
N LEU A 239 -5.02 -5.47 -18.44
CA LEU A 239 -6.42 -5.33 -18.07
C LEU A 239 -7.05 -6.69 -17.72
N ALA A 240 -6.75 -7.74 -18.48
CA ALA A 240 -7.20 -9.10 -18.18
C ALA A 240 -6.65 -9.60 -16.83
N TRP A 241 -5.40 -9.32 -16.54
CA TRP A 241 -4.75 -9.69 -15.28
C TRP A 241 -5.28 -8.87 -14.09
N ILE A 242 -5.55 -7.58 -14.26
CA ILE A 242 -6.21 -6.74 -13.25
C ILE A 242 -7.57 -7.36 -12.88
N GLY A 243 -8.36 -7.77 -13.86
CA GLY A 243 -9.62 -8.49 -13.61
C GLY A 243 -9.41 -9.80 -12.83
N ALA A 244 -8.40 -10.59 -13.18
CA ALA A 244 -8.09 -11.83 -12.49
C ALA A 244 -7.61 -11.62 -11.04
N HIS A 245 -6.80 -10.57 -10.80
CA HIS A 245 -6.41 -10.19 -9.44
C HIS A 245 -7.63 -9.77 -8.62
N ALA A 246 -8.52 -8.95 -9.17
CA ALA A 246 -9.73 -8.52 -8.47
C ALA A 246 -10.67 -9.71 -8.17
N GLU A 247 -10.85 -10.67 -9.08
CA GLU A 247 -11.60 -11.91 -8.82
C GLU A 247 -10.96 -12.76 -7.72
N TYR A 248 -9.62 -12.83 -7.70
CA TYR A 248 -8.88 -13.55 -6.65
C TYR A 248 -9.06 -12.87 -5.28
N ILE A 249 -8.85 -11.56 -5.21
CA ILE A 249 -9.01 -10.77 -3.98
C ILE A 249 -10.44 -10.92 -3.44
N GLU A 250 -11.47 -10.74 -4.28
CA GLU A 250 -12.87 -10.89 -3.88
C GLU A 250 -13.16 -12.27 -3.27
N ARG A 251 -12.55 -13.32 -3.82
CA ARG A 251 -12.75 -14.70 -3.36
C ARG A 251 -12.09 -14.99 -2.02
N TYR A 252 -10.93 -14.36 -1.76
CA TYR A 252 -10.07 -14.68 -0.62
C TYR A 252 -9.86 -13.50 0.33
N LEU A 253 -10.88 -12.65 0.50
CA LEU A 253 -10.85 -11.54 1.46
C LEU A 253 -10.56 -12.02 2.88
N SER A 254 -9.74 -11.27 3.62
CA SER A 254 -9.21 -11.61 4.94
C SER A 254 -10.16 -11.33 6.10
N TYR A 255 -11.48 -11.48 5.92
CA TYR A 255 -12.50 -11.12 6.92
C TYR A 255 -12.30 -11.72 8.32
N TYR A 256 -11.74 -12.92 8.40
CA TYR A 256 -11.61 -13.66 9.66
C TYR A 256 -10.19 -14.17 9.91
N PHE A 257 -9.31 -13.98 8.96
CA PHE A 257 -7.91 -14.36 9.09
C PHE A 257 -7.06 -13.18 9.58
N SER A 258 -7.17 -12.05 8.90
CA SER A 258 -6.49 -10.80 9.26
C SER A 258 -7.42 -9.62 8.96
N PRO A 259 -8.47 -9.40 9.80
CA PRO A 259 -9.44 -8.32 9.60
C PRO A 259 -8.86 -6.96 10.06
N ASN A 260 -7.70 -6.62 9.54
CA ASN A 260 -6.90 -5.46 9.84
C ASN A 260 -6.53 -4.71 8.56
N THR A 261 -5.33 -4.15 8.47
CA THR A 261 -4.80 -3.52 7.25
C THR A 261 -4.82 -4.46 6.04
N HIS A 262 -4.79 -5.77 6.21
CA HIS A 262 -4.97 -6.71 5.11
C HIS A 262 -6.34 -6.50 4.45
N LEU A 263 -7.42 -6.55 5.22
CA LEU A 263 -8.77 -6.43 4.68
C LEU A 263 -9.03 -5.04 4.06
N THR A 264 -8.50 -3.97 4.66
CA THR A 264 -8.68 -2.61 4.11
C THR A 264 -7.84 -2.39 2.85
N GLY A 265 -6.63 -2.93 2.76
CA GLY A 265 -5.81 -2.90 1.55
C GLY A 265 -6.43 -3.70 0.40
N GLU A 266 -6.96 -4.89 0.69
CA GLU A 266 -7.72 -5.71 -0.27
C GLU A 266 -8.96 -4.98 -0.79
N ALA A 267 -9.72 -4.35 0.10
CA ALA A 267 -10.91 -3.57 -0.26
C ALA A 267 -10.56 -2.35 -1.12
N LEU A 268 -9.44 -1.68 -0.84
CA LEU A 268 -8.95 -0.57 -1.65
C LEU A 268 -8.58 -1.06 -3.06
N GLY A 269 -7.90 -2.21 -3.20
CA GLY A 269 -7.60 -2.82 -4.50
C GLY A 269 -8.85 -3.09 -5.32
N LEU A 270 -9.90 -3.66 -4.70
CA LEU A 270 -11.20 -3.85 -5.36
C LEU A 270 -11.86 -2.52 -5.75
N PHE A 271 -11.80 -1.51 -4.87
CA PHE A 271 -12.33 -0.19 -5.16
C PHE A 271 -11.62 0.45 -6.36
N TYR A 272 -10.28 0.38 -6.41
CA TYR A 272 -9.50 0.85 -7.56
C TYR A 272 -9.93 0.19 -8.87
N ALA A 273 -9.94 -1.15 -8.91
CA ALA A 273 -10.33 -1.88 -10.12
C ALA A 273 -11.75 -1.50 -10.58
N GLY A 274 -12.67 -1.37 -9.62
CA GLY A 274 -14.08 -1.09 -9.90
C GLY A 274 -14.37 0.35 -10.33
N VAL A 275 -13.57 1.32 -9.89
CA VAL A 275 -13.71 2.73 -10.27
C VAL A 275 -13.01 3.02 -11.59
N ILE A 276 -11.79 2.52 -11.76
CA ILE A 276 -10.93 2.89 -12.88
C ILE A 276 -11.30 2.15 -14.17
N PHE A 277 -11.75 0.89 -14.06
CA PHE A 277 -12.05 0.05 -15.22
C PHE A 277 -13.52 -0.42 -15.25
N PRO A 278 -14.49 0.49 -15.50
CA PRO A 278 -15.90 0.11 -15.64
C PRO A 278 -16.15 -0.86 -16.81
N GLU A 279 -15.17 -1.03 -17.70
CA GLU A 279 -15.15 -1.99 -18.78
C GLU A 279 -15.12 -3.45 -18.28
N LEU A 280 -14.63 -3.68 -17.07
CA LEU A 280 -14.56 -5.00 -16.46
C LEU A 280 -15.92 -5.43 -15.89
N ARG A 281 -16.29 -6.68 -16.16
CA ARG A 281 -17.59 -7.28 -15.77
C ARG A 281 -17.84 -7.19 -14.25
N GLY A 282 -16.79 -7.31 -13.44
CA GLY A 282 -16.85 -7.23 -11.98
C GLY A 282 -16.85 -5.81 -11.41
N ALA A 283 -16.61 -4.78 -12.23
CA ALA A 283 -16.29 -3.43 -11.77
C ALA A 283 -17.31 -2.83 -10.80
N ALA A 284 -18.60 -2.85 -11.14
CA ALA A 284 -19.64 -2.31 -10.27
C ALA A 284 -19.72 -3.03 -8.92
N ARG A 285 -19.56 -4.36 -8.93
CA ARG A 285 -19.57 -5.20 -7.72
C ARG A 285 -18.33 -4.95 -6.87
N TRP A 286 -17.14 -4.89 -7.46
CA TRP A 286 -15.88 -4.61 -6.75
C TRP A 286 -15.87 -3.23 -6.12
N ARG A 287 -16.35 -2.21 -6.86
CA ARG A 287 -16.52 -0.87 -6.32
C ARG A 287 -17.44 -0.86 -5.10
N ALA A 288 -18.63 -1.47 -5.22
CA ALA A 288 -19.59 -1.53 -4.12
C ALA A 288 -19.06 -2.32 -2.92
N LEU A 289 -18.42 -3.47 -3.16
CA LEU A 289 -17.84 -4.32 -2.12
C LEU A 289 -16.66 -3.62 -1.42
N GLY A 290 -15.71 -3.07 -2.16
CA GLY A 290 -14.58 -2.34 -1.62
C GLY A 290 -15.01 -1.13 -0.79
N THR A 291 -15.95 -0.32 -1.31
CA THR A 291 -16.51 0.81 -0.56
C THR A 291 -17.15 0.34 0.75
N ARG A 292 -18.03 -0.66 0.70
CA ARG A 292 -18.72 -1.18 1.89
C ARG A 292 -17.73 -1.66 2.96
N ILE A 293 -16.72 -2.46 2.57
CA ILE A 293 -15.72 -2.95 3.51
C ILE A 293 -14.96 -1.78 4.15
N LEU A 294 -14.50 -0.81 3.36
CA LEU A 294 -13.75 0.34 3.88
C LEU A 294 -14.59 1.17 4.86
N LEU A 295 -15.88 1.37 4.56
CA LEU A 295 -16.79 2.07 5.47
C LEU A 295 -17.05 1.30 6.78
N GLU A 296 -17.19 -0.03 6.71
CA GLU A 296 -17.37 -0.88 7.89
C GLU A 296 -16.08 -0.96 8.74
N GLN A 297 -14.93 -1.03 8.09
CA GLN A 297 -13.66 -1.26 8.78
C GLN A 297 -13.08 -0.01 9.44
N ILE A 298 -13.36 1.19 8.95
CA ILE A 298 -12.88 2.40 9.63
C ILE A 298 -13.46 2.52 11.05
N ASP A 299 -14.73 2.19 11.22
CA ASP A 299 -15.40 2.19 12.54
C ASP A 299 -14.95 1.03 13.43
N ALA A 300 -14.52 -0.09 12.83
CA ALA A 300 -14.08 -1.28 13.56
C ALA A 300 -12.60 -1.23 13.99
N GLN A 301 -11.76 -0.53 13.22
CA GLN A 301 -10.31 -0.55 13.37
C GLN A 301 -9.72 0.74 13.94
N VAL A 302 -10.48 1.84 13.97
CA VAL A 302 -10.01 3.12 14.51
C VAL A 302 -10.79 3.45 15.77
N TRP A 303 -10.05 3.75 16.85
CA TRP A 303 -10.65 4.19 18.09
C TRP A 303 -11.30 5.57 17.93
N PRO A 304 -12.30 5.93 18.77
CA PRO A 304 -13.00 7.22 18.65
C PRO A 304 -12.08 8.45 18.67
N ASP A 305 -10.95 8.35 19.36
CA ASP A 305 -9.92 9.38 19.45
C ASP A 305 -8.94 9.43 18.26
N GLY A 306 -9.07 8.50 17.30
CA GLY A 306 -8.31 8.45 16.05
C GLY A 306 -7.08 7.55 16.10
N VAL A 307 -6.80 6.87 17.19
CA VAL A 307 -5.71 5.89 17.25
C VAL A 307 -6.10 4.61 16.50
N TYR A 308 -5.21 4.09 15.71
CA TYR A 308 -5.42 2.85 14.99
C TYR A 308 -5.22 1.63 15.89
N PHE A 309 -6.12 0.68 15.85
CA PHE A 309 -6.18 -0.44 16.81
C PHE A 309 -4.99 -1.41 16.76
N GLU A 310 -4.14 -1.35 15.74
CA GLU A 310 -2.90 -2.14 15.65
C GLU A 310 -1.74 -1.53 16.45
N GLN A 311 -1.94 -0.37 17.09
CA GLN A 311 -0.97 0.27 17.98
C GLN A 311 0.42 0.45 17.34
N SER A 312 0.45 0.85 16.06
CA SER A 312 1.68 1.11 15.33
C SER A 312 1.58 2.42 14.55
N THR A 313 2.58 3.28 14.68
CA THR A 313 2.65 4.54 13.91
C THR A 313 2.82 4.29 12.41
N CYS A 314 3.55 3.25 12.02
CA CYS A 314 3.70 2.84 10.64
C CYS A 314 2.37 2.38 10.03
N TYR A 315 1.63 1.52 10.73
CA TYR A 315 0.33 1.02 10.27
C TYR A 315 -0.77 2.08 10.37
N GLN A 316 -0.68 3.01 11.32
CA GLN A 316 -1.51 4.22 11.36
C GLN A 316 -1.36 5.04 10.08
N ARG A 317 -0.13 5.35 9.67
CA ARG A 317 0.15 6.04 8.41
C ARG A 317 -0.36 5.26 7.21
N TYR A 318 -0.07 3.96 7.14
CA TYR A 318 -0.51 3.10 6.04
C TYR A 318 -2.04 3.11 5.89
N THR A 319 -2.76 3.05 7.01
CA THR A 319 -4.23 3.14 6.99
C THR A 319 -4.70 4.53 6.55
N VAL A 320 -4.05 5.60 7.00
CA VAL A 320 -4.33 6.96 6.51
C VAL A 320 -4.13 7.06 5.00
N GLU A 321 -3.06 6.48 4.45
CA GLU A 321 -2.80 6.43 3.00
C GLU A 321 -3.95 5.70 2.26
N ILE A 322 -4.39 4.54 2.77
CA ILE A 322 -5.53 3.78 2.21
C ILE A 322 -6.78 4.67 2.12
N TYR A 323 -7.12 5.35 3.20
CA TYR A 323 -8.33 6.18 3.24
C TYR A 323 -8.19 7.51 2.48
N LEU A 324 -7.01 8.11 2.41
CA LEU A 324 -6.77 9.27 1.55
C LEU A 324 -6.97 8.89 0.07
N HIS A 325 -6.47 7.74 -0.36
CA HIS A 325 -6.69 7.25 -1.72
C HIS A 325 -8.18 6.99 -2.00
N LEU A 326 -8.91 6.38 -1.06
CA LEU A 326 -10.36 6.22 -1.15
C LEU A 326 -11.06 7.57 -1.32
N LEU A 327 -10.78 8.53 -0.43
CA LEU A 327 -11.46 9.83 -0.39
C LEU A 327 -11.19 10.66 -1.66
N ILE A 328 -9.93 10.69 -2.12
CA ILE A 328 -9.53 11.43 -3.32
C ILE A 328 -10.19 10.82 -4.57
N LEU A 329 -10.12 9.49 -4.74
CA LEU A 329 -10.75 8.81 -5.88
C LEU A 329 -12.27 8.91 -5.83
N ALA A 330 -12.88 8.80 -4.65
CA ALA A 330 -14.33 8.95 -4.48
C ALA A 330 -14.78 10.36 -4.87
N ALA A 331 -14.09 11.40 -4.38
CA ALA A 331 -14.38 12.78 -4.76
C ALA A 331 -14.21 13.00 -6.27
N ARG A 332 -13.16 12.44 -6.87
CA ARG A 332 -12.88 12.53 -8.31
C ARG A 332 -13.97 11.91 -9.17
N ASN A 333 -14.64 10.87 -8.67
CA ASN A 333 -15.64 10.08 -9.39
C ASN A 333 -17.08 10.32 -8.90
N ALA A 334 -17.33 11.38 -8.12
CA ALA A 334 -18.63 11.71 -7.54
C ALA A 334 -19.28 10.53 -6.76
N ILE A 335 -18.44 9.73 -6.09
CA ILE A 335 -18.88 8.64 -5.22
C ILE A 335 -19.09 9.20 -3.81
N ALA A 336 -20.31 9.07 -3.29
CA ALA A 336 -20.62 9.55 -1.95
C ALA A 336 -19.90 8.72 -0.88
N VAL A 337 -19.14 9.40 0.00
CA VAL A 337 -18.54 8.83 1.20
C VAL A 337 -19.06 9.63 2.40
N PRO A 338 -19.53 8.99 3.48
CA PRO A 338 -20.01 9.70 4.66
C PRO A 338 -18.94 10.64 5.25
N ALA A 339 -19.35 11.83 5.68
CA ALA A 339 -18.44 12.83 6.27
C ALA A 339 -17.70 12.29 7.51
N ALA A 340 -18.31 11.35 8.24
CA ALA A 340 -17.68 10.68 9.38
C ALA A 340 -16.35 10.00 9.02
N VAL A 341 -16.21 9.47 7.80
CA VAL A 341 -14.94 8.87 7.32
C VAL A 341 -13.84 9.92 7.24
N SER A 342 -14.11 11.07 6.59
CA SER A 342 -13.16 12.18 6.51
C SER A 342 -12.78 12.71 7.89
N GLN A 343 -13.73 12.80 8.81
CA GLN A 343 -13.48 13.22 10.20
C GLN A 343 -12.63 12.18 10.95
N CYS A 344 -12.86 10.89 10.72
CA CYS A 344 -12.06 9.83 11.32
C CYS A 344 -10.61 9.89 10.82
N VAL A 345 -10.40 10.02 9.52
CA VAL A 345 -9.04 10.17 8.94
C VAL A 345 -8.32 11.40 9.49
N GLN A 346 -9.03 12.51 9.69
CA GLN A 346 -8.43 13.68 10.33
C GLN A 346 -8.05 13.40 11.80
N ARG A 347 -8.88 12.69 12.59
CA ARG A 347 -8.47 12.28 13.94
C ARG A 347 -7.24 11.37 13.93
N MET A 348 -7.14 10.46 12.96
CA MET A 348 -5.95 9.62 12.79
C MET A 348 -4.69 10.46 12.51
N LEU A 349 -4.80 11.47 11.64
CA LEU A 349 -3.71 12.41 11.36
C LEU A 349 -3.39 13.29 12.57
N ASP A 350 -4.39 13.68 13.34
CA ASP A 350 -4.22 14.45 14.58
C ASP A 350 -3.42 13.66 15.65
N PHE A 351 -3.60 12.34 15.72
CA PHE A 351 -2.75 11.48 16.55
C PHE A 351 -1.30 11.48 16.05
N LEU A 352 -1.07 11.24 14.75
CA LEU A 352 0.28 11.30 14.17
C LEU A 352 0.94 12.67 14.39
N LEU A 353 0.16 13.75 14.24
CA LEU A 353 0.66 15.11 14.53
C LEU A 353 1.07 15.26 16.00
N ALA A 354 0.28 14.73 16.94
CA ALA A 354 0.57 14.83 18.36
C ALA A 354 1.85 14.09 18.74
N VAL A 355 2.05 12.86 18.23
CA VAL A 355 3.24 12.04 18.57
C VAL A 355 4.49 12.43 17.78
N ARG A 356 4.37 13.21 16.70
CA ARG A 356 5.51 13.68 15.91
C ARG A 356 6.55 14.35 16.78
N ALA A 357 7.80 13.90 16.69
CA ALA A 357 8.91 14.43 17.47
C ALA A 357 9.22 15.90 17.13
N PRO A 358 9.88 16.67 18.03
CA PRO A 358 10.20 18.08 17.79
C PRO A 358 11.09 18.32 16.57
N ASP A 359 11.97 17.37 16.23
CA ASP A 359 12.82 17.43 15.04
C ASP A 359 12.08 17.13 13.73
N GLY A 360 10.84 16.66 13.82
CA GLY A 360 9.97 16.35 12.70
C GLY A 360 9.91 14.88 12.31
N SER A 361 10.70 14.02 12.91
CA SER A 361 10.63 12.59 12.73
C SER A 361 9.39 11.99 13.39
N MET A 362 8.99 10.80 12.95
CA MET A 362 7.92 10.03 13.56
C MET A 362 8.52 8.97 14.48
N PRO A 363 8.15 8.94 15.78
CA PRO A 363 8.61 7.87 16.64
C PRO A 363 8.09 6.52 16.14
N GLN A 364 8.93 5.50 16.26
CA GLN A 364 8.48 4.13 16.04
C GLN A 364 7.70 3.67 17.26
N ILE A 365 6.48 3.22 17.06
CA ILE A 365 5.64 2.56 18.06
C ILE A 365 5.09 1.33 17.35
N GLY A 366 5.25 0.14 17.95
CA GLY A 366 4.86 -1.12 17.33
C GLY A 366 5.64 -1.45 16.06
N ASP A 367 5.09 -2.32 15.24
CA ASP A 367 5.75 -2.81 14.03
C ASP A 367 5.92 -1.76 12.94
N ALA A 368 7.07 -1.83 12.24
CA ALA A 368 7.40 -1.04 11.06
C ALA A 368 8.04 -1.92 9.98
N ASP A 369 7.29 -2.91 9.49
CA ASP A 369 7.74 -3.96 8.56
C ASP A 369 7.30 -3.73 7.10
N GLY A 370 7.29 -2.47 6.64
CA GLY A 370 7.02 -2.12 5.26
C GLY A 370 5.57 -1.76 4.93
N GLY A 371 4.79 -1.32 5.92
CA GLY A 371 3.42 -0.81 5.73
C GLY A 371 3.42 0.51 4.96
N SER A 372 3.46 0.46 3.62
CA SER A 372 3.33 1.62 2.72
C SER A 372 2.47 1.24 1.52
N LEU A 373 1.57 2.13 1.13
CA LEU A 373 0.68 1.85 -0.01
C LEU A 373 1.41 1.98 -1.34
N LEU A 374 2.10 3.11 -1.56
CA LEU A 374 2.86 3.39 -2.77
C LEU A 374 4.03 4.36 -2.50
N PRO A 375 5.21 4.14 -3.11
CA PRO A 375 6.35 5.03 -2.99
C PRO A 375 6.22 6.21 -3.98
N LEU A 376 5.23 7.09 -3.78
CA LEU A 376 5.08 8.30 -4.61
C LEU A 376 6.24 9.30 -4.42
N ALA A 377 6.99 9.15 -3.32
CA ALA A 377 8.33 9.68 -3.15
C ALA A 377 9.14 8.75 -2.24
N ARG A 378 10.44 8.62 -2.50
CA ARG A 378 11.35 7.86 -1.66
C ARG A 378 11.73 8.68 -0.43
N ARG A 379 11.25 8.26 0.75
CA ARG A 379 11.47 8.90 2.06
C ARG A 379 12.12 7.94 3.05
N ALA A 380 12.71 8.51 4.11
CA ALA A 380 13.08 7.73 5.29
C ALA A 380 11.80 7.17 5.96
N PRO A 381 11.88 6.01 6.62
CA PRO A 381 10.72 5.36 7.24
C PRO A 381 9.98 6.23 8.27
N ASP A 382 10.67 7.14 8.93
CA ASP A 382 10.19 8.08 9.93
C ASP A 382 9.77 9.45 9.36
N ASP A 383 9.86 9.64 8.04
CA ASP A 383 9.46 10.88 7.36
C ASP A 383 8.02 10.81 6.82
N PHE A 384 7.06 11.31 7.60
CA PHE A 384 5.65 11.32 7.24
C PHE A 384 5.19 12.64 6.59
N ARG A 385 6.11 13.53 6.21
CA ARG A 385 5.77 14.83 5.61
C ARG A 385 4.94 14.72 4.34
N GLY A 386 5.13 13.68 3.55
CA GLY A 386 4.36 13.46 2.33
C GLY A 386 2.86 13.28 2.58
N VAL A 387 2.49 12.46 3.57
CA VAL A 387 1.09 12.24 3.92
C VAL A 387 0.46 13.50 4.52
N PHE A 388 1.20 14.25 5.34
CA PHE A 388 0.73 15.53 5.87
C PHE A 388 0.55 16.59 4.79
N ALA A 389 1.42 16.65 3.78
CA ALA A 389 1.28 17.60 2.66
C ALA A 389 0.01 17.31 1.83
N ALA A 390 -0.23 16.04 1.50
CA ALA A 390 -1.45 15.62 0.80
C ALA A 390 -2.71 15.93 1.62
N ALA A 391 -2.69 15.60 2.92
CA ALA A 391 -3.79 15.84 3.83
C ALA A 391 -4.04 17.34 4.07
N ALA A 392 -2.98 18.17 4.14
CA ALA A 392 -3.11 19.63 4.31
C ALA A 392 -3.94 20.25 3.19
N VAL A 393 -3.66 19.87 1.96
CA VAL A 393 -4.41 20.35 0.78
C VAL A 393 -5.81 19.76 0.73
N PHE A 394 -5.94 18.46 0.93
CA PHE A 394 -7.23 17.77 0.81
C PHE A 394 -8.25 18.22 1.87
N PHE A 395 -7.80 18.44 3.11
CA PHE A 395 -8.64 18.87 4.24
C PHE A 395 -8.59 20.36 4.54
N HIS A 396 -7.78 21.14 3.81
CA HIS A 396 -7.55 22.57 4.06
C HIS A 396 -7.06 22.87 5.50
N ARG A 397 -6.08 22.07 5.99
CA ARG A 397 -5.58 22.12 7.37
C ARG A 397 -4.19 22.79 7.44
N ALA A 398 -4.13 23.92 8.13
CA ALA A 398 -2.90 24.70 8.32
C ALA A 398 -1.87 24.02 9.23
N ASP A 399 -2.32 23.25 10.23
CA ASP A 399 -1.46 22.48 11.11
C ASP A 399 -0.83 21.25 10.41
N TYR A 400 -1.53 20.64 9.46
CA TYR A 400 -0.93 19.61 8.59
C TYR A 400 0.08 20.21 7.62
N ALA A 401 -0.16 21.42 7.11
CA ALA A 401 0.83 22.14 6.30
C ALA A 401 2.08 22.50 7.12
N TRP A 402 1.90 22.85 8.40
CA TRP A 402 3.01 23.03 9.32
C TRP A 402 3.80 21.72 9.55
N ALA A 403 3.12 20.59 9.75
CA ALA A 403 3.77 19.29 9.91
C ALA A 403 4.52 18.85 8.64
N ALA A 404 3.99 19.15 7.48
CA ALA A 404 4.62 18.88 6.19
C ALA A 404 5.85 19.76 5.94
N GLN A 405 5.93 20.94 6.57
CA GLN A 405 6.99 21.96 6.41
C GLN A 405 7.04 22.60 5.01
N GLN A 406 6.84 21.83 3.96
CA GLN A 406 6.87 22.27 2.56
C GLN A 406 5.98 21.37 1.69
N PRO A 407 5.62 21.81 0.47
CA PRO A 407 4.95 20.94 -0.50
C PRO A 407 5.73 19.66 -0.74
N ALA A 408 5.03 18.57 -1.08
CA ALA A 408 5.61 17.27 -1.25
C ALA A 408 5.20 16.59 -2.57
N PRO A 409 6.04 15.75 -3.17
CA PRO A 409 5.70 15.04 -4.41
C PRO A 409 4.43 14.21 -4.29
N GLU A 410 4.18 13.57 -3.13
CA GLU A 410 2.99 12.76 -2.86
C GLU A 410 1.71 13.60 -3.03
N MET A 411 1.72 14.84 -2.54
CA MET A 411 0.61 15.76 -2.72
C MET A 411 0.35 16.05 -4.20
N LEU A 412 1.42 16.30 -4.97
CA LEU A 412 1.31 16.60 -6.40
C LEU A 412 0.83 15.37 -7.20
N TRP A 413 1.36 14.19 -6.92
CA TRP A 413 0.95 12.96 -7.60
C TRP A 413 -0.49 12.56 -7.29
N LEU A 414 -1.00 12.85 -6.11
CA LEU A 414 -2.39 12.55 -5.72
C LEU A 414 -3.37 13.63 -6.19
N LEU A 415 -3.04 14.91 -6.03
CA LEU A 415 -3.98 16.03 -6.16
C LEU A 415 -3.75 16.89 -7.41
N GLY A 416 -2.61 16.76 -8.09
CA GLY A 416 -2.26 17.53 -9.27
C GLY A 416 -1.50 18.84 -8.97
N ALA A 417 -1.06 19.52 -10.02
CA ALA A 417 -0.22 20.72 -9.93
C ALA A 417 -0.89 21.88 -9.17
N ASP A 418 -2.20 22.03 -9.31
CA ASP A 418 -2.99 23.08 -8.62
C ASP A 418 -2.87 23.02 -7.10
N SER A 419 -2.53 21.83 -6.55
CA SER A 419 -2.33 21.63 -5.12
C SER A 419 -1.23 22.51 -4.52
N LEU A 420 -0.26 22.98 -5.31
CA LEU A 420 0.75 23.96 -4.87
C LEU A 420 0.13 25.29 -4.47
N GLN A 421 -0.82 25.81 -5.25
CA GLN A 421 -1.49 27.07 -4.94
C GLN A 421 -2.32 26.96 -3.67
N ILE A 422 -3.03 25.82 -3.52
CA ILE A 422 -3.82 25.55 -2.30
C ILE A 422 -2.89 25.46 -1.09
N PHE A 423 -1.78 24.71 -1.20
CA PHE A 423 -0.81 24.60 -0.10
C PHE A 423 -0.20 25.96 0.26
N ALA A 424 0.17 26.77 -0.73
CA ALA A 424 0.74 28.10 -0.52
C ALA A 424 -0.25 29.10 0.13
N ALA A 425 -1.56 28.91 -0.09
CA ALA A 425 -2.60 29.71 0.54
C ALA A 425 -2.84 29.36 2.02
N LEU A 426 -2.42 28.17 2.46
CA LEU A 426 -2.47 27.80 3.88
C LEU A 426 -1.37 28.58 4.63
N THR A 427 -1.73 29.16 5.76
CA THR A 427 -0.74 29.77 6.68
C THR A 427 -0.31 28.72 7.68
N PRO A 428 0.87 28.06 7.50
CA PRO A 428 1.28 26.97 8.37
C PRO A 428 1.40 27.43 9.83
N MET A 429 0.71 26.73 10.73
CA MET A 429 0.75 27.03 12.16
C MET A 429 0.64 25.71 12.95
N PRO A 430 1.41 25.55 14.05
CA PRO A 430 1.31 24.37 14.88
C PRO A 430 -0.04 24.32 15.60
N SER A 431 -0.39 23.13 16.11
CA SER A 431 -1.52 22.98 17.01
C SER A 431 -1.35 23.87 18.25
N ALA A 432 -2.44 24.40 18.79
CA ALA A 432 -2.40 25.19 20.04
C ALA A 432 -2.19 24.31 21.29
N ALA A 433 -2.45 23.01 21.23
CA ALA A 433 -2.39 22.13 22.37
C ALA A 433 -0.95 21.71 22.69
N SER A 434 -0.52 21.91 23.93
CA SER A 434 0.76 21.42 24.48
C SER A 434 0.67 20.02 25.11
N ALA A 435 -0.53 19.55 25.39
CA ALA A 435 -0.80 18.20 25.89
C ALA A 435 -2.05 17.64 25.21
N ARG A 436 -2.04 16.34 24.93
CA ARG A 436 -3.18 15.65 24.35
C ARG A 436 -3.30 14.24 24.94
N LEU A 437 -4.51 13.91 25.38
CA LEU A 437 -4.87 12.58 25.83
C LEU A 437 -5.69 11.89 24.74
N PHE A 438 -5.37 10.64 24.47
CA PHE A 438 -6.10 9.72 23.59
C PHE A 438 -6.60 8.56 24.46
N PRO A 439 -7.75 8.73 25.11
CA PRO A 439 -8.20 7.80 26.17
C PRO A 439 -8.63 6.45 25.64
N ASP A 440 -9.10 6.37 24.40
CA ASP A 440 -9.57 5.13 23.80
C ASP A 440 -8.40 4.32 23.21
N GLY A 441 -7.44 4.99 22.58
CA GLY A 441 -6.22 4.39 22.05
C GLY A 441 -5.12 4.22 23.09
N GLY A 442 -5.23 4.90 24.23
CA GLY A 442 -4.34 4.74 25.36
C GLY A 442 -3.02 5.50 25.28
N TYR A 443 -3.02 6.73 24.74
CA TYR A 443 -1.80 7.55 24.70
C TYR A 443 -1.98 8.89 25.41
N ALA A 444 -0.95 9.29 26.17
CA ALA A 444 -0.81 10.65 26.67
C ALA A 444 0.44 11.29 26.05
N VAL A 445 0.27 12.44 25.39
CA VAL A 445 1.37 13.17 24.79
C VAL A 445 1.47 14.55 25.45
N MET A 446 2.65 14.89 25.93
CA MET A 446 2.95 16.17 26.56
C MET A 446 4.16 16.80 25.89
N ARG A 447 4.14 18.12 25.71
CA ARG A 447 5.27 18.86 25.13
C ARG A 447 5.40 20.27 25.72
N SER A 448 6.60 20.79 25.75
CA SER A 448 6.86 22.16 26.20
C SER A 448 6.55 23.21 25.12
N GLY A 449 6.44 22.78 23.88
CA GLY A 449 6.18 23.62 22.71
C GLY A 449 6.26 22.83 21.40
N TRP A 450 6.21 23.56 20.27
CA TRP A 450 6.26 22.97 18.92
C TRP A 450 7.54 23.35 18.17
N ASP A 451 8.47 24.05 18.82
CA ASP A 451 9.76 24.38 18.23
C ASP A 451 10.70 23.15 18.19
N PRO A 452 11.75 23.17 17.35
CA PRO A 452 12.67 22.03 17.20
C PRO A 452 13.48 21.68 18.45
N ARG A 453 13.47 22.51 19.51
CA ARG A 453 14.14 22.26 20.78
C ARG A 453 13.17 21.94 21.92
N ALA A 454 11.90 21.79 21.62
CA ALA A 454 10.89 21.46 22.62
C ALA A 454 11.19 20.11 23.31
N HIS A 455 10.72 19.96 24.53
CA HIS A 455 10.63 18.66 25.20
C HIS A 455 9.34 17.98 24.76
N GLN A 456 9.37 16.66 24.63
CA GLN A 456 8.19 15.84 24.39
C GLN A 456 8.27 14.59 25.24
N LEU A 457 7.12 14.15 25.73
CA LEU A 457 6.94 12.85 26.36
C LEU A 457 5.69 12.21 25.76
N ILE A 458 5.83 10.95 25.37
CA ILE A 458 4.75 10.06 24.96
C ILE A 458 4.69 8.96 26.02
N PHE A 459 3.52 8.73 26.59
CA PHE A 459 3.25 7.67 27.54
C PHE A 459 2.20 6.75 26.96
N ASP A 460 2.54 5.47 26.84
CA ASP A 460 1.67 4.43 26.29
C ASP A 460 0.98 3.66 27.43
N VAL A 461 -0.35 3.70 27.44
CA VAL A 461 -1.22 2.93 28.33
C VAL A 461 -2.29 2.20 27.50
N GLY A 462 -2.00 1.98 26.22
CA GLY A 462 -2.91 1.41 25.23
C GLY A 462 -3.08 -0.10 25.33
N PRO A 463 -4.01 -0.63 24.55
CA PRO A 463 -4.17 -2.08 24.40
C PRO A 463 -3.03 -2.68 23.56
N LEU A 464 -2.84 -4.00 23.68
CA LEU A 464 -1.80 -4.77 22.99
C LEU A 464 -2.04 -4.94 21.48
N GLY A 465 -2.24 -3.90 20.71
CA GLY A 465 -2.40 -4.02 19.25
C GLY A 465 -3.72 -4.65 18.81
N CYS A 466 -3.73 -5.31 17.64
CA CYS A 466 -4.92 -5.87 17.02
C CYS A 466 -5.68 -6.83 17.95
N ARG A 467 -6.98 -6.55 18.19
CA ARG A 467 -7.84 -7.32 19.12
C ARG A 467 -7.94 -8.81 18.82
N VAL A 468 -7.68 -9.22 17.59
CA VAL A 468 -7.85 -10.62 17.16
C VAL A 468 -6.57 -11.43 17.33
N SER A 469 -5.41 -10.79 17.15
CA SER A 469 -4.12 -11.48 17.07
C SER A 469 -3.00 -10.84 17.88
N GLY A 470 -3.23 -9.69 18.56
CA GLY A 470 -2.14 -8.87 19.11
C GLY A 470 -1.16 -8.38 18.02
N GLY A 471 -1.57 -8.51 16.75
CA GLY A 471 -0.73 -8.17 15.59
C GLY A 471 -0.30 -6.71 15.63
N HIS A 472 0.97 -6.50 15.30
CA HIS A 472 1.68 -5.24 15.23
C HIS A 472 1.89 -4.46 16.55
N GLY A 473 1.23 -4.81 17.63
CA GLY A 473 1.53 -4.29 18.97
C GLY A 473 2.70 -5.02 19.61
N HIS A 474 3.35 -4.34 20.56
CA HIS A 474 4.45 -4.86 21.36
C HIS A 474 4.04 -4.98 22.83
N ALA A 475 4.83 -5.66 23.64
CA ALA A 475 4.62 -5.78 25.09
C ALA A 475 5.21 -4.55 25.80
N ASP A 476 4.67 -3.38 25.51
CA ASP A 476 5.18 -2.05 25.82
C ASP A 476 4.22 -1.18 26.67
N LEU A 477 3.22 -1.80 27.30
CA LEU A 477 2.32 -1.08 28.23
C LEU A 477 3.13 -0.33 29.28
N LEU A 478 2.78 0.93 29.54
CA LEU A 478 3.51 1.89 30.39
C LEU A 478 4.86 2.34 29.79
N ALA A 479 5.11 2.10 28.53
CA ALA A 479 6.33 2.59 27.89
C ALA A 479 6.35 4.12 27.81
N ILE A 480 7.55 4.68 27.97
CA ILE A 480 7.81 6.11 27.85
C ILE A 480 8.77 6.32 26.69
N GLN A 481 8.38 7.18 25.77
CA GLN A 481 9.30 7.75 24.78
C GLN A 481 9.43 9.25 25.05
N CYS A 482 10.64 9.79 24.98
CA CYS A 482 10.81 11.21 25.19
C CYS A 482 11.91 11.83 24.30
N ALA A 483 11.71 13.12 23.99
CA ALA A 483 12.72 14.00 23.45
C ALA A 483 13.06 15.10 24.45
N VAL A 484 14.35 15.35 24.65
CA VAL A 484 14.86 16.39 25.55
C VAL A 484 15.67 17.40 24.76
N PHE A 485 15.32 18.66 24.84
CA PHE A 485 15.87 19.73 23.98
C PHE A 485 15.81 19.40 22.49
N GLY A 486 14.70 18.78 22.05
CA GLY A 486 14.46 18.38 20.68
C GLY A 486 15.15 17.11 20.22
N LYS A 487 15.92 16.46 21.08
CA LYS A 487 16.66 15.22 20.74
C LYS A 487 15.97 14.00 21.33
N PRO A 488 15.73 12.94 20.56
CA PRO A 488 15.27 11.65 21.07
C PRO A 488 16.21 11.16 22.17
N SER A 489 15.66 10.80 23.34
CA SER A 489 16.43 10.42 24.55
C SER A 489 16.01 9.05 25.08
N LEU A 490 14.71 8.75 25.14
CA LEU A 490 14.17 7.40 25.28
C LEU A 490 13.36 7.11 24.04
N VAL A 491 13.68 6.03 23.37
CA VAL A 491 13.08 5.64 22.08
C VAL A 491 12.65 4.18 22.13
N ASP A 492 11.73 3.83 21.26
CA ASP A 492 11.41 2.45 20.94
C ASP A 492 12.52 1.84 20.08
N ALA A 493 12.82 0.56 20.31
CA ALA A 493 13.85 -0.16 19.59
C ALA A 493 13.45 -0.55 18.16
N GLY A 494 12.16 -0.45 17.82
CA GLY A 494 11.60 -0.81 16.52
C GLY A 494 11.41 -2.31 16.32
N THR A 495 11.30 -2.74 15.08
CA THR A 495 10.90 -4.10 14.69
C THR A 495 12.09 -5.03 14.43
N TYR A 496 13.20 -4.49 13.90
CA TYR A 496 14.41 -5.17 13.44
C TYR A 496 14.14 -6.17 12.29
N CYS A 497 13.52 -7.33 12.57
CA CYS A 497 13.10 -8.29 11.55
C CYS A 497 11.66 -8.76 11.82
N TYR A 498 11.02 -9.34 10.80
CA TYR A 498 9.63 -9.76 10.90
C TYR A 498 9.44 -11.28 10.77
N THR A 499 9.80 -11.87 9.61
CA THR A 499 9.64 -13.32 9.37
C THR A 499 10.96 -14.07 9.37
N ALA A 500 12.08 -13.40 9.14
CA ALA A 500 13.38 -14.02 8.93
C ALA A 500 13.92 -14.78 10.16
N ASP A 501 13.66 -14.27 11.37
CA ASP A 501 14.16 -14.83 12.63
C ASP A 501 13.16 -14.62 13.76
N ALA A 502 12.54 -15.70 14.21
CA ALA A 502 11.53 -15.67 15.29
C ALA A 502 12.13 -15.20 16.63
N GLY A 503 13.36 -15.56 16.95
CA GLY A 503 14.00 -15.19 18.21
C GLY A 503 14.24 -13.68 18.30
N TRP A 504 14.76 -13.06 17.26
CA TRP A 504 14.91 -11.62 17.19
C TRP A 504 13.55 -10.91 17.13
N ARG A 505 12.58 -11.47 16.40
CA ARG A 505 11.21 -10.96 16.35
C ARG A 505 10.59 -10.88 17.75
N ASP A 506 10.68 -11.96 18.52
CA ASP A 506 10.13 -12.06 19.86
C ASP A 506 10.86 -11.12 20.83
N TYR A 507 12.21 -11.02 20.72
CA TYR A 507 12.98 -10.08 21.54
C TYR A 507 12.53 -8.63 21.33
N PHE A 508 12.45 -8.15 20.08
CA PHE A 508 12.09 -6.76 19.79
C PHE A 508 10.63 -6.43 20.11
N ARG A 509 9.76 -7.42 20.22
CA ARG A 509 8.37 -7.25 20.70
C ARG A 509 8.24 -7.37 22.22
N SER A 510 9.24 -7.87 22.92
CA SER A 510 9.16 -8.13 24.35
C SER A 510 9.33 -6.84 25.18
N SER A 511 8.84 -6.85 26.41
CA SER A 511 9.02 -5.73 27.34
C SER A 511 10.48 -5.38 27.59
N ALA A 512 11.41 -6.33 27.44
CA ALA A 512 12.84 -6.11 27.62
C ALA A 512 13.45 -5.13 26.58
N ALA A 513 12.83 -5.00 25.41
CA ALA A 513 13.27 -4.09 24.36
C ALA A 513 12.70 -2.66 24.51
N HIS A 514 11.81 -2.42 25.47
CA HIS A 514 11.07 -1.16 25.62
C HIS A 514 11.40 -0.43 26.92
N SER A 515 11.19 0.88 26.94
CA SER A 515 11.34 1.73 28.15
C SER A 515 10.09 1.61 29.04
N THR A 516 9.81 0.39 29.52
CA THR A 516 8.65 0.03 30.33
C THR A 516 9.03 -0.74 31.59
N VAL A 517 8.03 -1.15 32.37
CA VAL A 517 8.20 -1.90 33.64
C VAL A 517 8.13 -3.40 33.34
N MET A 518 9.15 -4.14 33.80
CA MET A 518 9.14 -5.60 33.85
C MET A 518 8.96 -6.06 35.29
N VAL A 519 8.15 -7.09 35.52
CA VAL A 519 7.97 -7.73 36.83
C VAL A 519 8.56 -9.13 36.78
N ASP A 520 9.46 -9.44 37.72
CA ASP A 520 10.15 -10.74 37.84
C ASP A 520 10.87 -11.21 36.56
N GLY A 521 11.28 -10.25 35.70
CA GLY A 521 11.93 -10.56 34.42
C GLY A 521 11.00 -11.12 33.33
N LEU A 522 9.68 -11.08 33.55
CA LEU A 522 8.69 -11.58 32.59
C LEU A 522 8.21 -10.45 31.68
N SER A 523 7.97 -10.81 30.41
CA SER A 523 7.31 -9.94 29.46
C SER A 523 5.83 -9.77 29.81
N GLN A 524 5.27 -8.58 29.50
CA GLN A 524 3.85 -8.27 29.76
C GLN A 524 2.88 -9.10 28.90
N ALA A 525 3.36 -9.63 27.79
CA ALA A 525 2.63 -10.53 26.90
C ALA A 525 3.57 -11.62 26.36
N GLU A 526 3.00 -12.82 26.09
CA GLU A 526 3.68 -13.95 25.45
C GLU A 526 3.57 -13.89 23.93
#